data_abb43907bd7ea9270befddf5da08275b
#
_entry.id   abb43907bd7ea9270befddf5da08275b
#
_cell.length_a   1.000
_cell.length_b   1.000
_cell.length_c   1.000
_cell.angle_alpha   90.00
_cell.angle_beta   90.00
_cell.angle_gamma   90.00
#
_symmetry.space_group_name_H-M   'P 1'
#
loop_
_entity.id
_entity.type
_entity.pdbx_description
1 polymer ?
#
loop_
_entity_poly.entity_id
_entity_poly.type
_entity_poly.pdbx_seq_one_letter_code
_entity_poly.pdbx_strand_id
1 'polypeptide(L)'
;IESLSKHINMFAPFTNELQPVNDWYGHATTFKKFLGLPESYQFKCIIEHGTYPSKQVAGIELEVSLPTFITYSPYRIKVLNEHRKYAYAIGPFIHYASHYLTNEQLKKEKKRLGKTLLFFPSHSLIGLDTNYDMDWSYQKIKTLSKRFDTVRICLYWRDVLLGKHKYYQKKGFECVTAGHILDPLFLSRVKSIIYTADLTASNDASSPLSYCIYMNKPHIIFYQRPILSGSRYLKNVVVDFWKSKPYNEIIKEFSRTGFTITSKQRKLMNYYCGTD
;
A
#
# COMPACT_ATOMS: atom_id res chain seq x y z
N ILE A 1 7.87 13.79 -9.01
CA ILE A 1 6.92 12.69 -8.90
C ILE A 1 6.93 11.82 -10.16
N GLU A 2 6.88 12.39 -11.36
CA GLU A 2 6.86 11.65 -12.62
C GLU A 2 8.13 10.82 -12.83
N SER A 3 9.31 11.34 -12.52
CA SER A 3 10.58 10.61 -12.64
C SER A 3 10.62 9.35 -11.79
N LEU A 4 10.08 9.37 -10.59
CA LEU A 4 9.98 8.21 -9.70
C LEU A 4 8.94 7.17 -10.16
N SER A 5 7.99 7.58 -10.99
CA SER A 5 6.94 6.71 -11.52
C SER A 5 7.35 5.98 -12.81
N LYS A 6 8.41 6.45 -13.47
CA LYS A 6 8.97 5.81 -14.67
C LYS A 6 9.98 4.75 -14.26
N HIS A 7 9.85 3.56 -14.80
CA HIS A 7 10.91 2.56 -14.76
C HIS A 7 11.67 2.57 -16.06
N ILE A 8 13.00 2.59 -15.98
CA ILE A 8 13.88 2.70 -17.16
C ILE A 8 13.70 1.50 -18.09
N ASN A 9 13.24 0.37 -17.56
CA ASN A 9 13.10 -0.85 -18.35
C ASN A 9 11.86 -1.66 -17.89
N MET A 10 10.67 -1.25 -18.35
CA MET A 10 9.41 -1.92 -18.00
C MET A 10 9.32 -3.38 -18.48
N PHE A 11 10.20 -3.80 -19.38
CA PHE A 11 10.19 -5.12 -20.02
C PHE A 11 11.39 -5.99 -19.65
N ALA A 12 12.34 -5.49 -18.87
CA ALA A 12 13.44 -6.29 -18.37
C ALA A 12 13.18 -6.62 -16.91
N PRO A 13 12.69 -7.80 -16.60
CA PRO A 13 12.64 -8.29 -15.23
C PRO A 13 14.05 -8.68 -14.81
N PHE A 14 14.91 -7.69 -14.56
CA PHE A 14 16.16 -7.95 -13.86
C PHE A 14 15.85 -8.13 -12.38
N THR A 15 15.24 -9.26 -12.09
CA THR A 15 15.14 -9.75 -10.74
C THR A 15 16.22 -10.80 -10.54
N ASN A 16 16.95 -10.68 -9.44
CA ASN A 16 17.82 -11.76 -8.98
C ASN A 16 17.02 -12.80 -8.16
N GLU A 17 15.71 -12.60 -8.02
CA GLU A 17 14.88 -13.50 -7.23
C GLU A 17 14.41 -14.71 -8.04
N LEU A 18 14.27 -15.87 -7.37
CA LEU A 18 13.65 -17.06 -7.96
C LEU A 18 12.18 -16.81 -8.31
N GLN A 19 11.52 -15.97 -7.54
CA GLN A 19 10.18 -15.48 -7.81
C GLN A 19 10.21 -13.97 -8.03
N PRO A 20 9.94 -13.49 -9.28
CA PRO A 20 10.01 -12.06 -9.60
C PRO A 20 9.13 -11.15 -8.73
N VAL A 21 8.00 -11.67 -8.23
CA VAL A 21 7.09 -10.93 -7.34
C VAL A 21 7.78 -10.50 -6.04
N ASN A 22 8.82 -11.21 -5.61
CA ASN A 22 9.59 -10.86 -4.41
C ASN A 22 10.24 -9.48 -4.50
N ASP A 23 10.52 -8.98 -5.71
CA ASP A 23 11.07 -7.64 -5.92
C ASP A 23 10.02 -6.53 -5.92
N TRP A 24 8.74 -6.87 -6.04
CA TRP A 24 7.69 -5.86 -6.03
C TRP A 24 7.71 -5.07 -4.72
N TYR A 25 7.51 -3.76 -4.86
CA TYR A 25 7.53 -2.81 -3.74
C TYR A 25 8.84 -2.79 -2.95
N GLY A 26 9.93 -3.36 -3.51
CA GLY A 26 11.23 -3.47 -2.85
C GLY A 26 11.25 -4.46 -1.68
N HIS A 27 10.36 -5.47 -1.67
CA HIS A 27 10.26 -6.42 -0.56
C HIS A 27 11.56 -7.20 -0.39
N ALA A 28 12.06 -7.87 -1.44
CA ALA A 28 13.29 -8.64 -1.36
C ALA A 28 14.48 -7.79 -0.90
N THR A 29 14.66 -6.60 -1.49
CA THR A 29 15.72 -5.67 -1.08
C THR A 29 15.59 -5.27 0.39
N THR A 30 14.37 -4.99 0.84
CA THR A 30 14.10 -4.63 2.24
C THR A 30 14.50 -5.75 3.19
N PHE A 31 14.10 -6.99 2.90
CA PHE A 31 14.43 -8.13 3.77
C PHE A 31 15.92 -8.49 3.72
N LYS A 32 16.56 -8.46 2.54
CA LYS A 32 18.02 -8.65 2.46
C LYS A 32 18.76 -7.66 3.34
N LYS A 33 18.39 -6.39 3.24
CA LYS A 33 19.03 -5.33 4.05
C LYS A 33 18.77 -5.51 5.54
N PHE A 34 17.56 -5.87 5.94
CA PHE A 34 17.22 -6.11 7.36
C PHE A 34 17.97 -7.30 7.94
N LEU A 35 18.14 -8.37 7.15
CA LEU A 35 18.81 -9.60 7.57
C LEU A 35 20.34 -9.58 7.36
N GLY A 36 20.90 -8.51 6.81
CA GLY A 36 22.34 -8.46 6.48
C GLY A 36 22.75 -9.42 5.36
N LEU A 37 21.83 -9.81 4.48
CA LEU A 37 22.09 -10.71 3.36
C LEU A 37 22.66 -9.93 2.16
N PRO A 38 23.53 -10.56 1.33
CA PRO A 38 24.05 -9.93 0.14
C PRO A 38 22.94 -9.71 -0.90
N GLU A 39 23.11 -8.72 -1.78
CA GLU A 39 22.13 -8.43 -2.85
C GLU A 39 21.92 -9.63 -3.80
N SER A 40 22.96 -10.46 -3.98
CA SER A 40 22.90 -11.68 -4.79
C SER A 40 22.12 -12.83 -4.15
N TYR A 41 21.73 -12.73 -2.88
CA TYR A 41 20.94 -13.77 -2.22
C TYR A 41 19.58 -13.91 -2.89
N GLN A 42 19.15 -15.15 -3.11
CA GLN A 42 17.82 -15.46 -3.66
C GLN A 42 16.94 -16.12 -2.61
N PHE A 43 15.78 -15.56 -2.35
CA PHE A 43 14.82 -16.17 -1.42
C PHE A 43 14.24 -17.44 -2.02
N LYS A 44 14.34 -18.56 -1.28
CA LYS A 44 13.73 -19.84 -1.61
C LYS A 44 12.27 -19.96 -1.14
N CYS A 45 11.60 -18.82 -1.09
CA CYS A 45 10.21 -18.69 -0.70
C CYS A 45 9.54 -17.58 -1.52
N ILE A 46 8.23 -17.52 -1.45
CA ILE A 46 7.44 -16.45 -2.05
C ILE A 46 7.18 -15.41 -0.97
N ILE A 47 7.49 -14.15 -1.25
CA ILE A 47 7.11 -13.01 -0.42
C ILE A 47 5.79 -12.49 -0.99
N GLU A 48 4.71 -12.63 -0.22
CA GLU A 48 3.39 -12.22 -0.68
C GLU A 48 3.36 -10.73 -1.02
N HIS A 49 2.85 -10.38 -2.20
CA HIS A 49 2.85 -8.99 -2.63
C HIS A 49 1.67 -8.21 -2.02
N GLY A 50 1.88 -7.26 -1.22
CA GLY A 50 0.83 -6.35 -0.72
C GLY A 50 -0.07 -6.96 0.33
N THR A 51 -0.48 -6.11 1.25
CA THR A 51 -1.39 -6.45 2.35
C THR A 51 -2.83 -6.22 1.92
N TYR A 52 -3.48 -7.21 1.35
CA TYR A 52 -4.92 -7.18 1.09
C TYR A 52 -5.61 -8.37 1.75
N PRO A 53 -6.53 -8.13 2.66
CA PRO A 53 -7.18 -9.19 3.43
C PRO A 53 -8.27 -9.86 2.57
N SER A 54 -7.88 -10.82 1.76
CA SER A 54 -8.75 -11.58 0.85
C SER A 54 -8.54 -13.08 1.01
N LYS A 55 -9.52 -13.88 0.57
CA LYS A 55 -9.35 -15.31 0.34
C LYS A 55 -8.60 -15.63 -0.96
N GLN A 56 -8.39 -14.63 -1.79
CA GLN A 56 -7.68 -14.80 -3.05
C GLN A 56 -6.16 -14.84 -2.80
N VAL A 57 -5.47 -15.61 -3.61
CA VAL A 57 -4.02 -15.62 -3.78
C VAL A 57 -3.77 -15.35 -5.25
N ALA A 58 -2.78 -14.52 -5.57
CA ALA A 58 -2.49 -14.19 -6.96
C ALA A 58 -2.00 -15.45 -7.70
N GLY A 59 -2.51 -15.66 -8.92
CA GLY A 59 -2.12 -16.83 -9.73
C GLY A 59 -0.62 -16.92 -9.91
N ILE A 60 0.04 -15.80 -10.19
CA ILE A 60 1.50 -15.72 -10.33
C ILE A 60 2.28 -16.19 -9.08
N GLU A 61 1.67 -16.13 -7.89
CA GLU A 61 2.26 -16.64 -6.65
C GLU A 61 1.97 -18.14 -6.46
N LEU A 62 0.85 -18.65 -6.96
CA LEU A 62 0.47 -20.04 -6.83
C LEU A 62 1.15 -20.94 -7.86
N GLU A 63 1.40 -20.43 -9.06
CA GLU A 63 1.97 -21.18 -10.19
C GLU A 63 3.46 -21.53 -9.99
N VAL A 64 4.12 -20.94 -9.00
CA VAL A 64 5.53 -21.21 -8.72
C VAL A 64 5.69 -22.44 -7.83
N SER A 65 6.69 -23.27 -8.16
CA SER A 65 7.00 -24.52 -7.43
C SER A 65 7.57 -24.31 -6.02
N LEU A 66 7.83 -23.06 -5.59
CA LEU A 66 8.27 -22.76 -4.23
C LEU A 66 7.14 -23.04 -3.23
N PRO A 67 7.37 -23.90 -2.22
CA PRO A 67 6.29 -24.35 -1.35
C PRO A 67 5.96 -23.39 -0.20
N THR A 68 6.85 -22.47 0.11
CA THR A 68 6.79 -21.65 1.32
C THR A 68 6.49 -20.19 0.99
N PHE A 69 5.59 -19.60 1.79
CA PHE A 69 5.25 -18.19 1.73
C PHE A 69 5.71 -17.44 2.98
N ILE A 70 6.20 -16.24 2.79
CA ILE A 70 6.29 -15.21 3.82
C ILE A 70 5.08 -14.29 3.63
N THR A 71 4.25 -14.20 4.65
CA THR A 71 3.03 -13.40 4.65
C THR A 71 2.98 -12.48 5.87
N TYR A 72 1.92 -11.72 6.03
CA TYR A 72 1.84 -10.67 7.04
C TYR A 72 0.87 -10.98 8.19
N SER A 73 -0.05 -11.95 8.08
CA SER A 73 -1.05 -12.16 9.12
C SER A 73 -1.45 -13.61 9.35
N PRO A 74 -1.96 -13.95 10.55
CA PRO A 74 -2.54 -15.25 10.82
C PRO A 74 -3.71 -15.61 9.91
N TYR A 75 -4.49 -14.62 9.47
CA TYR A 75 -5.57 -14.82 8.51
C TYR A 75 -5.02 -15.34 7.17
N ARG A 76 -3.92 -14.75 6.67
CA ARG A 76 -3.31 -15.18 5.41
C ARG A 76 -2.69 -16.56 5.49
N ILE A 77 -2.14 -16.97 6.65
CA ILE A 77 -1.68 -18.34 6.85
C ILE A 77 -2.83 -19.34 6.58
N LYS A 78 -4.03 -19.08 7.13
CA LYS A 78 -5.20 -19.94 6.91
C LYS A 78 -5.55 -20.03 5.43
N VAL A 79 -5.59 -18.89 4.73
CA VAL A 79 -5.88 -18.83 3.29
C VAL A 79 -4.84 -19.59 2.47
N LEU A 80 -3.56 -19.41 2.73
CA LEU A 80 -2.48 -20.07 1.99
C LEU A 80 -2.46 -21.59 2.25
N ASN A 81 -2.78 -22.01 3.46
CA ASN A 81 -2.89 -23.45 3.79
C ASN A 81 -4.04 -24.13 3.01
N GLU A 82 -5.15 -23.43 2.74
CA GLU A 82 -6.22 -23.94 1.86
C GLU A 82 -5.69 -24.24 0.43
N HIS A 83 -4.65 -23.52 0.00
CA HIS A 83 -3.93 -23.75 -1.27
C HIS A 83 -2.73 -24.73 -1.14
N ARG A 84 -2.62 -25.46 -0.02
CA ARG A 84 -1.52 -26.41 0.26
C ARG A 84 -0.12 -25.74 0.23
N LYS A 85 -0.02 -24.48 0.63
CA LYS A 85 1.23 -23.74 0.76
C LYS A 85 1.57 -23.52 2.23
N TYR A 86 2.81 -23.80 2.61
CA TYR A 86 3.30 -23.44 3.95
C TYR A 86 3.48 -21.92 4.05
N ALA A 87 3.04 -21.33 5.14
CA ALA A 87 3.11 -19.87 5.30
C ALA A 87 3.57 -19.47 6.70
N TYR A 88 4.40 -18.43 6.75
CA TYR A 88 4.88 -17.81 7.98
C TYR A 88 4.48 -16.33 7.98
N ALA A 89 3.70 -15.93 8.99
CA ALA A 89 3.33 -14.53 9.16
C ALA A 89 4.42 -13.81 9.96
N ILE A 90 4.89 -12.70 9.40
CA ILE A 90 5.95 -11.88 10.00
C ILE A 90 5.50 -10.43 10.29
N GLY A 91 4.23 -10.14 10.17
CA GLY A 91 3.70 -8.78 10.32
C GLY A 91 3.84 -7.93 9.06
N PRO A 92 3.52 -6.64 9.17
CA PRO A 92 3.55 -5.73 8.02
C PRO A 92 4.98 -5.51 7.52
N PHE A 93 5.21 -5.69 6.24
CA PHE A 93 6.56 -5.61 5.65
C PHE A 93 7.24 -4.25 5.83
N ILE A 94 6.47 -3.19 6.02
CA ILE A 94 7.00 -1.85 6.34
C ILE A 94 7.77 -1.81 7.66
N HIS A 95 7.56 -2.78 8.57
CA HIS A 95 8.36 -2.95 9.79
C HIS A 95 9.85 -3.03 9.46
N TYR A 96 10.19 -3.85 8.50
CA TYR A 96 11.57 -4.18 8.12
C TYR A 96 12.26 -3.11 7.28
N ALA A 97 11.50 -2.18 6.71
CA ALA A 97 12.07 -1.08 5.93
C ALA A 97 12.71 -0.02 6.83
N SER A 98 13.86 0.50 6.44
CA SER A 98 14.39 1.75 6.99
C SER A 98 13.63 2.94 6.40
N HIS A 99 13.66 4.10 7.04
CA HIS A 99 13.21 5.33 6.40
C HIS A 99 14.09 5.66 5.19
N TYR A 100 13.48 6.21 4.14
CA TYR A 100 14.20 6.74 2.98
C TYR A 100 14.98 8.01 3.34
N LEU A 101 14.37 8.85 4.18
CA LEU A 101 14.98 10.08 4.70
C LEU A 101 15.75 9.79 5.99
N THR A 102 16.85 10.50 6.21
CA THR A 102 17.56 10.48 7.49
C THR A 102 16.68 11.06 8.61
N ASN A 103 17.04 10.82 9.85
CA ASN A 103 16.31 11.38 11.01
C ASN A 103 16.23 12.90 10.97
N GLU A 104 17.30 13.57 10.55
CA GLU A 104 17.35 15.04 10.42
C GLU A 104 16.43 15.52 9.30
N GLN A 105 16.47 14.84 8.14
CA GLN A 105 15.60 15.16 7.02
C GLN A 105 14.13 14.94 7.39
N LEU A 106 13.80 13.86 8.13
CA LEU A 106 12.45 13.59 8.62
C LEU A 106 11.95 14.71 9.56
N LYS A 107 12.81 15.13 10.50
CA LYS A 107 12.47 16.26 11.41
C LYS A 107 12.24 17.55 10.64
N LYS A 108 13.13 17.86 9.69
CA LYS A 108 13.01 19.05 8.83
C LYS A 108 11.73 19.02 8.01
N GLU A 109 11.45 17.86 7.39
CA GLU A 109 10.24 17.67 6.57
C GLU A 109 8.97 17.78 7.42
N LYS A 110 8.93 17.14 8.61
CA LYS A 110 7.79 17.25 9.53
C LYS A 110 7.56 18.70 9.97
N LYS A 111 8.63 19.45 10.24
CA LYS A 111 8.53 20.90 10.58
C LYS A 111 7.99 21.71 9.40
N ARG A 112 8.46 21.45 8.18
CA ARG A 112 7.99 22.13 6.95
C ARG A 112 6.51 21.91 6.71
N LEU A 113 6.06 20.67 6.89
CA LEU A 113 4.69 20.26 6.61
C LEU A 113 3.68 20.66 7.70
N GLY A 114 4.14 20.85 8.94
CA GLY A 114 3.24 21.06 10.07
C GLY A 114 2.31 19.87 10.31
N LYS A 115 1.09 20.15 10.73
CA LYS A 115 0.04 19.15 10.89
C LYS A 115 -0.45 18.69 9.54
N THR A 116 -0.26 17.42 9.22
CA THR A 116 -0.39 16.89 7.85
C THR A 116 -1.50 15.85 7.71
N LEU A 117 -2.39 16.07 6.73
CA LEU A 117 -3.30 15.07 6.20
C LEU A 117 -2.68 14.39 4.98
N LEU A 118 -2.58 13.07 5.01
CA LEU A 118 -2.10 12.26 3.88
C LEU A 118 -3.25 11.44 3.30
N PHE A 119 -3.53 11.61 2.02
CA PHE A 119 -4.58 10.89 1.32
C PHE A 119 -4.02 9.90 0.29
N PHE A 120 -4.52 8.68 0.32
CA PHE A 120 -4.21 7.60 -0.61
C PHE A 120 -5.43 7.32 -1.51
N PRO A 121 -5.47 7.82 -2.73
CA PRO A 121 -6.55 7.48 -3.65
C PRO A 121 -6.48 6.02 -4.10
N SER A 122 -7.62 5.44 -4.47
CA SER A 122 -7.69 4.16 -5.18
C SER A 122 -6.81 4.21 -6.42
N HIS A 123 -6.10 3.12 -6.67
CA HIS A 123 -5.08 3.10 -7.71
C HIS A 123 -5.39 2.11 -8.84
N SER A 124 -4.89 2.46 -10.03
CA SER A 124 -4.93 1.62 -11.22
C SER A 124 -3.86 0.52 -11.16
N LEU A 125 -4.15 -0.62 -11.76
CA LEU A 125 -3.20 -1.72 -11.97
C LEU A 125 -2.76 -1.76 -13.45
N ILE A 126 -1.70 -2.49 -13.76
CA ILE A 126 -1.34 -2.79 -15.15
C ILE A 126 -2.50 -3.59 -15.76
N GLY A 127 -3.07 -3.09 -16.86
CA GLY A 127 -4.22 -3.70 -17.52
C GLY A 127 -5.59 -3.43 -16.88
N LEU A 128 -5.64 -2.64 -15.79
CA LEU A 128 -6.91 -2.26 -15.14
C LEU A 128 -6.85 -0.82 -14.65
N ASP A 129 -7.56 0.07 -15.31
CA ASP A 129 -7.69 1.45 -14.84
C ASP A 129 -8.82 1.56 -13.83
N THR A 130 -8.53 2.25 -12.74
CA THR A 130 -9.44 2.50 -11.63
C THR A 130 -9.82 3.97 -11.61
N ASN A 131 -11.06 4.28 -11.90
CA ASN A 131 -11.58 5.64 -11.89
C ASN A 131 -12.54 5.84 -10.72
N TYR A 132 -12.58 7.06 -10.22
CA TYR A 132 -13.45 7.48 -9.12
C TYR A 132 -13.78 8.96 -9.29
N ASP A 133 -14.82 9.42 -8.63
CA ASP A 133 -15.18 10.84 -8.65
C ASP A 133 -14.14 11.64 -7.85
N MET A 134 -13.25 12.31 -8.58
CA MET A 134 -12.15 13.08 -7.99
C MET A 134 -12.66 14.38 -7.35
N ASP A 135 -13.76 14.98 -7.87
CA ASP A 135 -14.34 16.17 -7.28
C ASP A 135 -15.02 15.85 -5.95
N TRP A 136 -15.74 14.74 -5.85
CA TRP A 136 -16.30 14.28 -4.58
C TRP A 136 -15.19 14.01 -3.55
N SER A 137 -14.14 13.30 -3.95
CA SER A 137 -12.96 13.05 -3.09
C SER A 137 -12.31 14.36 -2.63
N TYR A 138 -12.15 15.31 -3.55
CA TYR A 138 -11.65 16.64 -3.25
C TYR A 138 -12.49 17.35 -2.19
N GLN A 139 -13.83 17.34 -2.29
CA GLN A 139 -14.70 17.99 -1.30
C GLN A 139 -14.56 17.37 0.09
N LYS A 140 -14.43 16.03 0.18
CA LYS A 140 -14.17 15.34 1.45
C LYS A 140 -12.82 15.77 2.06
N ILE A 141 -11.77 15.77 1.24
CA ILE A 141 -10.44 16.21 1.67
C ILE A 141 -10.46 17.67 2.07
N LYS A 142 -11.08 18.56 1.29
CA LYS A 142 -11.20 19.99 1.58
C LYS A 142 -11.92 20.27 2.88
N THR A 143 -12.97 19.53 3.18
CA THR A 143 -13.68 19.69 4.46
C THR A 143 -12.76 19.33 5.65
N LEU A 144 -11.99 18.25 5.51
CA LEU A 144 -11.08 17.78 6.54
C LEU A 144 -9.83 18.67 6.67
N SER A 145 -9.35 19.21 5.55
CA SER A 145 -8.11 20.01 5.45
C SER A 145 -8.09 21.25 6.33
N LYS A 146 -9.25 21.79 6.68
CA LYS A 146 -9.38 22.94 7.61
C LYS A 146 -8.68 22.75 8.96
N ARG A 147 -8.32 21.51 9.30
CA ARG A 147 -7.67 21.14 10.57
C ARG A 147 -6.18 20.83 10.42
N PHE A 148 -5.63 21.02 9.23
CA PHE A 148 -4.26 20.65 8.87
C PHE A 148 -3.55 21.79 8.15
N ASP A 149 -2.25 21.90 8.38
CA ASP A 149 -1.42 22.89 7.71
C ASP A 149 -1.10 22.47 6.27
N THR A 150 -0.97 21.17 6.06
CA THR A 150 -0.63 20.61 4.74
C THR A 150 -1.52 19.41 4.41
N VAL A 151 -1.91 19.32 3.13
CA VAL A 151 -2.53 18.11 2.55
C VAL A 151 -1.59 17.54 1.50
N ARG A 152 -1.27 16.27 1.65
CA ARG A 152 -0.47 15.50 0.70
C ARG A 152 -1.30 14.39 0.08
N ILE A 153 -1.18 14.21 -1.23
CA ILE A 153 -1.82 13.11 -1.98
C ILE A 153 -0.73 12.14 -2.41
N CYS A 154 -0.76 10.93 -1.87
CA CYS A 154 0.18 9.88 -2.24
C CYS A 154 -0.40 9.01 -3.35
N LEU A 155 0.04 9.23 -4.57
CA LEU A 155 -0.44 8.50 -5.74
C LEU A 155 0.45 7.30 -6.04
N TYR A 156 -0.18 6.26 -6.55
CA TYR A 156 0.52 5.11 -7.11
C TYR A 156 1.18 5.49 -8.46
N TRP A 157 2.30 4.90 -8.78
CA TRP A 157 3.10 5.25 -9.95
C TRP A 157 2.31 5.27 -11.25
N ARG A 158 1.42 4.28 -11.45
CA ARG A 158 0.61 4.20 -12.66
C ARG A 158 -0.36 5.39 -12.78
N ASP A 159 -0.98 5.79 -11.69
CA ASP A 159 -1.90 6.94 -11.69
C ASP A 159 -1.17 8.27 -11.89
N VAL A 160 0.10 8.34 -11.52
CA VAL A 160 0.97 9.48 -11.89
C VAL A 160 1.20 9.49 -13.40
N LEU A 161 1.51 8.34 -14.03
CA LEU A 161 1.67 8.25 -15.49
C LEU A 161 0.36 8.54 -16.24
N LEU A 162 -0.79 8.17 -15.68
CA LEU A 162 -2.12 8.53 -16.19
C LEU A 162 -2.50 10.00 -15.95
N GLY A 163 -1.63 10.78 -15.31
CA GLY A 163 -1.82 12.22 -15.13
C GLY A 163 -2.77 12.62 -14.01
N LYS A 164 -3.26 11.69 -13.16
CA LYS A 164 -4.21 11.99 -12.09
C LYS A 164 -3.67 12.98 -11.06
N HIS A 165 -2.34 13.02 -10.86
CA HIS A 165 -1.69 14.00 -9.97
C HIS A 165 -1.95 15.45 -10.39
N LYS A 166 -2.08 15.73 -11.70
CA LYS A 166 -2.31 17.09 -12.24
C LYS A 166 -3.62 17.70 -11.73
N TYR A 167 -4.65 16.85 -11.53
CA TYR A 167 -5.92 17.29 -10.96
C TYR A 167 -5.71 17.82 -9.52
N TYR A 168 -5.03 17.05 -8.67
CA TYR A 168 -4.81 17.43 -7.27
C TYR A 168 -3.87 18.64 -7.14
N GLN A 169 -2.84 18.71 -7.98
CA GLN A 169 -1.94 19.87 -8.04
C GLN A 169 -2.68 21.17 -8.41
N LYS A 170 -3.61 21.11 -9.40
CA LYS A 170 -4.48 22.25 -9.73
C LYS A 170 -5.37 22.71 -8.57
N LYS A 171 -5.69 21.81 -7.65
CA LYS A 171 -6.45 22.12 -6.42
C LYS A 171 -5.54 22.61 -5.27
N GLY A 172 -4.24 22.78 -5.49
CA GLY A 172 -3.27 23.26 -4.51
C GLY A 172 -2.70 22.22 -3.55
N PHE A 173 -2.91 20.92 -3.81
CA PHE A 173 -2.37 19.86 -2.96
C PHE A 173 -0.97 19.41 -3.39
N GLU A 174 -0.11 19.13 -2.39
CA GLU A 174 1.19 18.51 -2.64
C GLU A 174 1.01 17.04 -3.02
N CYS A 175 1.52 16.65 -4.19
CA CYS A 175 1.46 15.26 -4.66
C CYS A 175 2.81 14.57 -4.45
N VAL A 176 2.76 13.37 -3.90
CA VAL A 176 3.93 12.49 -3.67
C VAL A 176 3.68 11.10 -4.21
N THR A 177 4.74 10.32 -4.37
CA THR A 177 4.68 8.90 -4.75
C THR A 177 5.80 8.14 -4.07
N ALA A 178 5.56 6.85 -3.80
CA ALA A 178 6.62 5.94 -3.36
C ALA A 178 7.52 5.46 -4.50
N GLY A 179 7.15 5.74 -5.74
CA GLY A 179 7.88 5.30 -6.93
C GLY A 179 7.24 4.12 -7.63
N HIS A 180 7.96 3.59 -8.63
CA HIS A 180 7.53 2.44 -9.42
C HIS A 180 7.45 1.16 -8.57
N ILE A 181 6.60 0.21 -8.95
CA ILE A 181 6.44 -1.09 -8.24
C ILE A 181 7.75 -1.87 -8.11
N LEU A 182 8.65 -1.75 -9.08
CA LEU A 182 9.97 -2.40 -9.08
C LEU A 182 11.07 -1.55 -8.44
N ASP A 183 10.72 -0.42 -7.82
CA ASP A 183 11.73 0.41 -7.14
C ASP A 183 12.12 -0.23 -5.79
N PRO A 184 13.40 -0.59 -5.60
CA PRO A 184 13.87 -1.24 -4.37
C PRO A 184 13.69 -0.37 -3.10
N LEU A 185 13.51 0.94 -3.25
CA LEU A 185 13.30 1.88 -2.16
C LEU A 185 11.83 2.22 -1.91
N PHE A 186 10.89 1.53 -2.57
CA PHE A 186 9.46 1.81 -2.49
C PHE A 186 8.96 1.81 -1.03
N LEU A 187 9.18 0.72 -0.28
CA LEU A 187 8.76 0.63 1.13
C LEU A 187 9.40 1.70 2.01
N SER A 188 10.68 2.00 1.79
CA SER A 188 11.40 3.02 2.54
C SER A 188 10.80 4.42 2.33
N ARG A 189 10.39 4.74 1.09
CA ARG A 189 9.69 6.01 0.79
C ARG A 189 8.29 6.05 1.39
N VAL A 190 7.50 4.97 1.23
CA VAL A 190 6.18 4.88 1.88
C VAL A 190 6.29 5.10 3.39
N LYS A 191 7.27 4.46 4.04
CA LYS A 191 7.52 4.62 5.47
C LYS A 191 7.80 6.08 5.85
N SER A 192 8.66 6.76 5.09
CA SER A 192 8.96 8.18 5.32
C SER A 192 7.76 9.09 5.06
N ILE A 193 6.98 8.82 4.02
CA ILE A 193 5.76 9.58 3.69
C ILE A 193 4.72 9.44 4.81
N ILE A 194 4.44 8.21 5.27
CA ILE A 194 3.48 7.95 6.35
C ILE A 194 3.96 8.55 7.67
N TYR A 195 5.26 8.50 7.95
CA TYR A 195 5.82 9.05 9.18
C TYR A 195 5.47 10.52 9.37
N THR A 196 5.49 11.32 8.31
CA THR A 196 5.21 12.76 8.37
C THR A 196 3.73 13.10 8.56
N ALA A 197 2.81 12.15 8.36
CA ALA A 197 1.38 12.38 8.51
C ALA A 197 0.92 12.37 9.98
N ASP A 198 -0.11 13.14 10.30
CA ASP A 198 -0.83 13.11 11.58
C ASP A 198 -2.17 12.39 11.45
N LEU A 199 -2.79 12.48 10.29
CA LEU A 199 -3.97 11.72 9.89
C LEU A 199 -3.76 11.20 8.48
N THR A 200 -4.22 9.99 8.24
CA THR A 200 -4.25 9.41 6.91
C THR A 200 -5.68 9.15 6.46
N ALA A 201 -5.92 9.17 5.16
CA ALA A 201 -7.23 8.86 4.62
C ALA A 201 -7.10 8.17 3.25
N SER A 202 -8.16 7.49 2.83
CA SER A 202 -8.28 6.90 1.50
C SER A 202 -9.74 6.91 1.03
N ASN A 203 -9.99 6.58 -0.23
CA ASN A 203 -11.34 6.34 -0.74
C ASN A 203 -11.66 4.86 -0.90
N ASP A 204 -10.72 3.98 -0.54
CA ASP A 204 -10.89 2.53 -0.58
C ASP A 204 -9.94 1.83 0.43
N ALA A 205 -10.19 0.55 0.74
CA ALA A 205 -9.28 -0.26 1.54
C ALA A 205 -8.14 -0.79 0.66
N SER A 206 -6.91 -0.47 1.05
CA SER A 206 -5.68 -0.85 0.33
C SER A 206 -4.51 -1.07 1.29
N SER A 207 -3.39 -1.60 0.80
CA SER A 207 -2.21 -1.89 1.62
C SER A 207 -1.70 -0.74 2.50
N PRO A 208 -1.70 0.53 2.06
CA PRO A 208 -1.34 1.66 2.91
C PRO A 208 -2.09 1.76 4.22
N LEU A 209 -3.36 1.33 4.28
CA LEU A 209 -4.13 1.32 5.53
C LEU A 209 -3.41 0.50 6.62
N SER A 210 -2.95 -0.71 6.29
CA SER A 210 -2.25 -1.57 7.26
C SER A 210 -0.96 -0.93 7.77
N TYR A 211 -0.22 -0.29 6.88
CA TYR A 211 1.01 0.42 7.22
C TYR A 211 0.74 1.64 8.10
N CYS A 212 -0.34 2.38 7.83
CA CYS A 212 -0.74 3.51 8.66
C CYS A 212 -1.09 3.06 10.09
N ILE A 213 -1.90 2.02 10.24
CA ILE A 213 -2.29 1.52 11.56
C ILE A 213 -1.08 0.97 12.32
N TYR A 214 -0.21 0.19 11.66
CA TYR A 214 1.04 -0.29 12.24
C TYR A 214 1.92 0.87 12.73
N MET A 215 2.04 1.95 11.97
CA MET A 215 2.81 3.15 12.34
C MET A 215 2.06 4.10 13.28
N ASN A 216 0.98 3.66 13.91
CA ASN A 216 0.14 4.46 14.82
C ASN A 216 -0.44 5.74 14.19
N LYS A 217 -0.72 5.72 12.88
CA LYS A 217 -1.39 6.82 12.18
C LYS A 217 -2.88 6.52 12.07
N PRO A 218 -3.76 7.36 12.65
CA PRO A 218 -5.21 7.22 12.44
C PRO A 218 -5.54 7.27 10.95
N HIS A 219 -6.55 6.47 10.54
CA HIS A 219 -6.95 6.39 9.16
C HIS A 219 -8.47 6.48 9.02
N ILE A 220 -8.95 7.18 7.99
CA ILE A 220 -10.35 7.33 7.64
C ILE A 220 -10.55 6.88 6.20
N ILE A 221 -11.56 6.06 5.94
CA ILE A 221 -11.97 5.72 4.58
C ILE A 221 -13.19 6.54 4.18
N PHE A 222 -13.03 7.44 3.22
CA PHE A 222 -14.14 8.06 2.51
C PHE A 222 -14.55 7.14 1.37
N TYR A 223 -15.32 6.10 1.71
CA TYR A 223 -15.61 5.04 0.75
C TYR A 223 -16.31 5.54 -0.49
N GLN A 224 -15.72 5.21 -1.62
CA GLN A 224 -16.27 5.46 -2.93
C GLN A 224 -15.94 4.25 -3.82
N ARG A 225 -16.99 3.57 -4.30
CA ARG A 225 -16.79 2.41 -5.17
C ARG A 225 -16.17 2.85 -6.49
N PRO A 226 -14.96 2.36 -6.84
CA PRO A 226 -14.33 2.73 -8.07
C PRO A 226 -15.03 2.14 -9.31
N ILE A 227 -14.90 2.84 -10.44
CA ILE A 227 -15.29 2.35 -11.76
C ILE A 227 -14.06 1.72 -12.42
N LEU A 228 -14.17 0.47 -12.81
CA LEU A 228 -13.06 -0.30 -13.38
C LEU A 228 -13.19 -0.38 -14.90
N SER A 229 -12.10 -0.08 -15.63
CA SER A 229 -12.00 -0.26 -17.08
C SER A 229 -10.72 -1.05 -17.44
N GLY A 230 -10.82 -1.96 -18.42
CA GLY A 230 -9.70 -2.81 -18.83
C GLY A 230 -9.98 -4.30 -18.69
N SER A 231 -9.00 -5.10 -18.32
CA SER A 231 -9.04 -6.56 -18.25
C SER A 231 -10.26 -7.11 -17.49
N ARG A 232 -11.04 -7.98 -18.16
CA ARG A 232 -12.19 -8.66 -17.54
C ARG A 232 -11.77 -9.54 -16.38
N TYR A 233 -10.65 -10.23 -16.51
CA TYR A 233 -10.09 -11.07 -15.44
C TYR A 233 -9.80 -10.24 -14.18
N LEU A 234 -9.02 -9.16 -14.31
CA LEU A 234 -8.68 -8.29 -13.19
C LEU A 234 -9.90 -7.61 -12.57
N LYS A 235 -10.89 -7.22 -13.38
CA LYS A 235 -12.17 -6.70 -12.88
C LYS A 235 -12.84 -7.70 -11.95
N ASN A 236 -12.93 -8.98 -12.36
CA ASN A 236 -13.54 -10.01 -11.53
C ASN A 236 -12.78 -10.23 -10.23
N VAL A 237 -11.43 -10.27 -10.27
CA VAL A 237 -10.59 -10.38 -9.07
C VAL A 237 -10.89 -9.24 -8.09
N VAL A 238 -10.94 -7.99 -8.56
CA VAL A 238 -11.22 -6.83 -7.70
C VAL A 238 -12.66 -6.87 -7.17
N VAL A 239 -13.64 -7.21 -8.01
CA VAL A 239 -15.05 -7.31 -7.59
C VAL A 239 -15.24 -8.39 -6.53
N ASP A 240 -14.57 -9.54 -6.66
CA ASP A 240 -14.64 -10.60 -5.65
C ASP A 240 -13.94 -10.20 -4.35
N PHE A 241 -12.85 -9.43 -4.42
CA PHE A 241 -12.26 -8.81 -3.24
C PHE A 241 -13.26 -7.89 -2.52
N TRP A 242 -13.98 -7.01 -3.23
CA TRP A 242 -14.99 -6.13 -2.65
C TRP A 242 -16.17 -6.86 -2.00
N LYS A 243 -16.49 -8.09 -2.44
CA LYS A 243 -17.52 -8.94 -1.84
C LYS A 243 -17.03 -9.66 -0.59
N SER A 244 -15.73 -9.67 -0.34
CA SER A 244 -15.16 -10.44 0.77
C SER A 244 -15.56 -9.87 2.13
N LYS A 245 -15.75 -10.77 3.11
CA LYS A 245 -16.05 -10.38 4.49
C LYS A 245 -14.99 -9.44 5.08
N PRO A 246 -13.67 -9.74 4.96
CA PRO A 246 -12.63 -8.86 5.49
C PRO A 246 -12.71 -7.43 4.94
N TYR A 247 -12.88 -7.30 3.63
CA TYR A 247 -13.01 -6.00 2.99
C TYR A 247 -14.18 -5.20 3.57
N ASN A 248 -15.37 -5.82 3.64
CA ASN A 248 -16.57 -5.13 4.13
C ASN A 248 -16.46 -4.74 5.61
N GLU A 249 -15.84 -5.56 6.45
CA GLU A 249 -15.58 -5.24 7.86
C GLU A 249 -14.62 -4.05 7.99
N ILE A 250 -13.56 -3.99 7.19
CA ILE A 250 -12.61 -2.88 7.16
C ILE A 250 -13.30 -1.60 6.69
N ILE A 251 -14.01 -1.62 5.57
CA ILE A 251 -14.74 -0.44 5.08
C ILE A 251 -15.69 0.08 6.17
N LYS A 252 -16.51 -0.80 6.76
CA LYS A 252 -17.46 -0.42 7.81
C LYS A 252 -16.79 0.24 9.03
N GLU A 253 -15.66 -0.31 9.46
CA GLU A 253 -14.98 0.17 10.67
C GLU A 253 -14.21 1.47 10.44
N PHE A 254 -13.61 1.64 9.27
CA PHE A 254 -12.79 2.80 8.93
C PHE A 254 -13.54 3.93 8.23
N SER A 255 -14.81 3.72 7.82
CA SER A 255 -15.67 4.81 7.30
C SER A 255 -16.20 5.74 8.39
N ARG A 256 -15.93 5.44 9.65
CA ARG A 256 -16.28 6.30 10.78
C ARG A 256 -15.22 7.41 10.92
N THR A 257 -15.68 8.62 11.09
CA THR A 257 -14.79 9.76 11.34
C THR A 257 -14.20 9.67 12.74
N GLY A 258 -12.89 9.67 12.84
CA GLY A 258 -12.16 9.67 14.10
C GLY A 258 -10.70 10.06 13.89
N PHE A 259 -10.10 10.73 14.89
CA PHE A 259 -8.69 11.14 14.86
C PHE A 259 -7.80 10.24 15.72
N THR A 260 -8.34 9.13 16.18
CA THR A 260 -7.65 8.13 17.00
C THR A 260 -7.96 6.74 16.48
N ILE A 261 -7.03 5.82 16.69
CA ILE A 261 -7.21 4.41 16.33
C ILE A 261 -7.95 3.73 17.49
N THR A 262 -9.13 3.19 17.22
CA THR A 262 -9.92 2.47 18.24
C THR A 262 -9.34 1.08 18.50
N SER A 263 -9.63 0.51 19.69
CA SER A 263 -9.24 -0.88 20.00
C SER A 263 -9.84 -1.88 19.01
N LYS A 264 -11.03 -1.58 18.48
CA LYS A 264 -11.68 -2.43 17.48
C LYS A 264 -10.94 -2.39 16.14
N GLN A 265 -10.51 -1.20 15.68
CA GLN A 265 -9.69 -1.04 14.49
C GLN A 265 -8.36 -1.79 14.64
N ARG A 266 -7.68 -1.69 15.79
CA ARG A 266 -6.45 -2.43 16.06
C ARG A 266 -6.67 -3.94 15.97
N LYS A 267 -7.65 -4.48 16.69
CA LYS A 267 -7.96 -5.92 16.66
C LYS A 267 -8.27 -6.42 15.26
N LEU A 268 -9.05 -5.65 14.50
CA LEU A 268 -9.41 -5.98 13.11
C LEU A 268 -8.16 -6.03 12.21
N MET A 269 -7.33 -5.00 12.29
CA MET A 269 -6.13 -4.90 11.45
C MET A 269 -5.06 -5.90 11.88
N ASN A 270 -4.92 -6.18 13.17
CA ASN A 270 -4.03 -7.23 13.63
C ASN A 270 -4.42 -8.60 13.03
N TYR A 271 -5.67 -8.97 13.14
CA TYR A 271 -6.15 -10.25 12.61
C TYR A 271 -5.97 -10.37 11.09
N TYR A 272 -6.36 -9.34 10.33
CA TYR A 272 -6.33 -9.39 8.87
C TYR A 272 -4.98 -9.00 8.27
N CYS A 273 -4.21 -8.14 8.92
CA CYS A 273 -3.00 -7.52 8.37
C CYS A 273 -1.76 -7.64 9.27
N GLY A 274 -1.86 -8.28 10.45
CA GLY A 274 -0.72 -8.53 11.31
C GLY A 274 -0.07 -7.27 11.89
N THR A 275 -0.86 -6.28 12.30
CA THR A 275 -0.35 -4.94 12.66
C THR A 275 0.11 -4.77 14.13
N ASP A 276 0.18 -5.82 14.91
CA ASP A 276 0.74 -5.79 16.28
C ASP A 276 2.19 -6.25 16.29
#